data_2b11b15fe4ffd5e3dea30b9cfc5d3434
#
_entry.id   2b11b15fe4ffd5e3dea30b9cfc5d3434
#
_cell.length_a   1.000
_cell.length_b   1.000
_cell.length_c   1.000
_cell.angle_alpha   90.00
_cell.angle_beta   90.00
_cell.angle_gamma   90.00
#
_symmetry.space_group_name_H-M   'P 1'
#
loop_
_entity.id
_entity.type
_entity.pdbx_description
1 polymer ?
#
loop_
_entity_poly.entity_id
_entity_poly.type
_entity_poly.pdbx_seq_one_letter_code
_entity_poly.pdbx_strand_id
1 'polypeptide(L)'
;MTTSHILGFPRVGAKRELKFAQERYWRKELAEQDLLDLAKALREKNWKHQAAANVDFVAVGDFTFYDHILDLQVATGAIPARFGFDSQNLTLDQYFQLARGNKDQFAIEMTKWFDTNYHYLVPEFHKNTQFKANPAHYVNQIREAKALG
;
A
#
# COMPACT_ATOMS: atom_id res chain seq x y z
N MET A 1 -30.61 8.93 10.67
CA MET A 1 -30.30 8.88 9.22
C MET A 1 -29.28 7.77 9.03
N THR A 2 -29.48 6.84 8.12
CA THR A 2 -28.52 5.76 7.83
C THR A 2 -27.55 6.27 6.77
N THR A 3 -26.24 6.13 7.00
CA THR A 3 -25.19 6.50 6.03
C THR A 3 -24.63 5.25 5.36
N SER A 4 -24.29 5.34 4.08
CA SER A 4 -23.77 4.27 3.25
C SER A 4 -22.27 4.47 2.96
N HIS A 5 -21.49 3.39 3.04
CA HIS A 5 -20.09 3.38 2.64
C HIS A 5 -19.64 1.94 2.35
N ILE A 6 -18.42 1.80 1.79
CA ILE A 6 -17.74 0.51 1.67
C ILE A 6 -16.43 0.57 2.46
N LEU A 7 -15.90 -0.59 2.86
CA LEU A 7 -14.66 -0.67 3.64
C LEU A 7 -13.40 -0.43 2.79
N GLY A 8 -13.50 -0.56 1.48
CA GLY A 8 -12.41 -0.38 0.52
C GLY A 8 -12.79 -0.93 -0.85
N PHE A 9 -11.96 -0.67 -1.85
CA PHE A 9 -12.19 -1.07 -3.23
C PHE A 9 -11.06 -1.98 -3.73
N PRO A 10 -11.33 -3.01 -4.57
CA PRO A 10 -10.29 -3.88 -5.12
C PRO A 10 -9.22 -3.08 -5.88
N ARG A 11 -7.98 -3.12 -5.39
CA ARG A 11 -6.87 -2.30 -5.89
C ARG A 11 -6.23 -2.79 -7.17
N VAL A 12 -6.36 -4.08 -7.49
CA VAL A 12 -5.60 -4.70 -8.58
C VAL A 12 -6.03 -4.25 -9.98
N GLY A 13 -7.19 -3.59 -10.09
CA GLY A 13 -7.82 -3.22 -11.37
C GLY A 13 -8.62 -4.37 -11.98
N ALA A 14 -9.59 -4.03 -12.85
CA ALA A 14 -10.53 -5.00 -13.45
C ALA A 14 -9.84 -6.06 -14.34
N LYS A 15 -8.69 -5.72 -14.92
CA LYS A 15 -7.85 -6.60 -15.75
C LYS A 15 -6.52 -6.94 -15.06
N ARG A 16 -6.43 -6.79 -13.74
CA ARG A 16 -5.22 -7.00 -12.94
C ARG A 16 -4.06 -6.07 -13.33
N GLU A 17 -4.37 -4.85 -13.76
CA GLU A 17 -3.41 -3.89 -14.28
C GLU A 17 -2.27 -3.63 -13.28
N LEU A 18 -2.60 -3.43 -11.99
CA LEU A 18 -1.60 -3.20 -10.94
C LEU A 18 -0.65 -4.40 -10.80
N LYS A 19 -1.17 -5.62 -10.80
CA LYS A 19 -0.36 -6.83 -10.67
C LYS A 19 0.68 -6.92 -11.79
N PHE A 20 0.25 -6.79 -13.04
CA PHE A 20 1.16 -6.89 -14.18
C PHE A 20 2.18 -5.75 -14.22
N ALA A 21 1.79 -4.54 -13.84
CA ALA A 21 2.72 -3.41 -13.74
C ALA A 21 3.78 -3.63 -12.65
N GLN A 22 3.39 -4.12 -11.48
CA GLN A 22 4.32 -4.46 -10.40
C GLN A 22 5.31 -5.55 -10.84
N GLU A 23 4.84 -6.62 -11.48
CA GLU A 23 5.71 -7.68 -11.98
C GLU A 23 6.73 -7.16 -13.01
N ARG A 24 6.31 -6.26 -13.90
CA ARG A 24 7.21 -5.59 -14.86
C ARG A 24 8.20 -4.67 -14.16
N TYR A 25 7.75 -3.90 -13.17
CA TYR A 25 8.62 -3.06 -12.36
C TYR A 25 9.69 -3.88 -11.65
N TRP A 26 9.34 -4.99 -11.02
CA TRP A 26 10.30 -5.88 -10.35
C TRP A 26 11.31 -6.51 -11.33
N ARG A 27 10.92 -6.73 -12.58
CA ARG A 27 11.84 -7.18 -13.66
C ARG A 27 12.63 -6.04 -14.31
N LYS A 28 12.46 -4.78 -13.84
CA LYS A 28 13.07 -3.57 -14.41
C LYS A 28 12.64 -3.29 -15.87
N GLU A 29 11.45 -3.73 -16.24
CA GLU A 29 10.79 -3.52 -17.55
C GLU A 29 9.82 -2.33 -17.53
N LEU A 30 9.57 -1.73 -16.38
CA LEU A 30 8.69 -0.57 -16.18
C LEU A 30 9.37 0.42 -15.26
N ALA A 31 9.34 1.72 -15.59
CA ALA A 31 9.87 2.76 -14.73
C ALA A 31 8.98 2.95 -13.47
N GLU A 32 9.57 3.44 -12.39
CA GLU A 32 8.85 3.74 -11.14
C GLU A 32 7.70 4.72 -11.38
N GLN A 33 7.93 5.77 -12.16
CA GLN A 33 6.91 6.78 -12.45
C GLN A 33 5.70 6.19 -13.17
N ASP A 34 5.91 5.28 -14.13
CA ASP A 34 4.81 4.61 -14.84
C ASP A 34 3.96 3.75 -13.89
N LEU A 35 4.59 3.08 -12.91
CA LEU A 35 3.88 2.32 -11.88
C LEU A 35 3.08 3.23 -10.96
N LEU A 36 3.65 4.36 -10.53
CA LEU A 36 2.99 5.36 -9.70
C LEU A 36 1.80 6.00 -10.42
N ASP A 37 1.95 6.34 -11.69
CA ASP A 37 0.89 6.93 -12.51
C ASP A 37 -0.27 5.97 -12.74
N LEU A 38 0.04 4.69 -13.02
CA LEU A 38 -0.98 3.65 -13.09
C LEU A 38 -1.73 3.48 -11.76
N ALA A 39 -1.02 3.44 -10.65
CA ALA A 39 -1.61 3.33 -9.32
C ALA A 39 -2.55 4.51 -9.01
N LYS A 40 -2.13 5.73 -9.36
CA LYS A 40 -2.95 6.94 -9.24
C LYS A 40 -4.22 6.84 -10.09
N ALA A 41 -4.09 6.44 -11.35
CA ALA A 41 -5.24 6.27 -12.26
C ALA A 41 -6.25 5.23 -11.74
N LEU A 42 -5.77 4.13 -11.14
CA LEU A 42 -6.63 3.12 -10.53
C LEU A 42 -7.37 3.67 -9.31
N ARG A 43 -6.70 4.42 -8.41
CA ARG A 43 -7.34 5.07 -7.26
C ARG A 43 -8.42 6.04 -7.72
N GLU A 44 -8.09 6.93 -8.66
CA GLU A 44 -9.03 7.89 -9.23
C GLU A 44 -10.27 7.22 -9.81
N LYS A 45 -10.08 6.17 -10.60
CA LYS A 45 -11.17 5.37 -11.17
C LYS A 45 -12.06 4.76 -10.08
N ASN A 46 -11.46 4.21 -9.04
CA ASN A 46 -12.17 3.57 -7.95
C ASN A 46 -12.98 4.58 -7.13
N TRP A 47 -12.44 5.76 -6.83
CA TRP A 47 -13.15 6.83 -6.13
C TRP A 47 -14.31 7.39 -6.95
N LYS A 48 -14.09 7.66 -8.25
CA LYS A 48 -15.17 8.09 -9.16
C LYS A 48 -16.29 7.05 -9.27
N HIS A 49 -15.95 5.76 -9.26
CA HIS A 49 -16.93 4.68 -9.28
C HIS A 49 -17.79 4.66 -8.00
N GLN A 50 -17.17 4.82 -6.84
CA GLN A 50 -17.88 4.91 -5.56
C GLN A 50 -18.78 6.14 -5.51
N ALA A 51 -18.27 7.31 -5.89
CA ALA A 51 -19.06 8.55 -5.95
C ALA A 51 -20.27 8.43 -6.90
N ALA A 52 -20.08 7.82 -8.07
CA ALA A 52 -21.16 7.57 -9.03
C ALA A 52 -22.23 6.59 -8.51
N ALA A 53 -21.90 5.74 -7.53
CA ALA A 53 -22.85 4.87 -6.85
C ALA A 53 -23.64 5.58 -5.73
N ASN A 54 -23.42 6.88 -5.53
CA ASN A 54 -24.09 7.72 -4.53
C ASN A 54 -23.94 7.21 -3.09
N VAL A 55 -22.78 6.65 -2.74
CA VAL A 55 -22.45 6.36 -1.33
C VAL A 55 -22.17 7.66 -0.59
N ASP A 56 -22.56 7.75 0.68
CA ASP A 56 -22.35 8.95 1.50
C ASP A 56 -20.88 9.21 1.81
N PHE A 57 -20.08 8.15 1.94
CA PHE A 57 -18.63 8.23 2.17
C PHE A 57 -17.85 7.38 1.18
N VAL A 58 -16.93 8.00 0.46
CA VAL A 58 -15.98 7.33 -0.42
C VAL A 58 -14.78 6.84 0.41
N ALA A 59 -14.45 5.55 0.30
CA ALA A 59 -13.30 4.97 0.98
C ALA A 59 -11.99 5.49 0.35
N VAL A 60 -11.10 6.05 1.20
CA VAL A 60 -9.79 6.60 0.82
C VAL A 60 -8.73 6.06 1.78
N GLY A 61 -7.53 5.77 1.27
CA GLY A 61 -6.44 5.21 2.07
C GLY A 61 -6.45 3.68 2.14
N ASP A 62 -7.33 3.04 1.38
CA ASP A 62 -7.44 1.59 1.25
C ASP A 62 -6.53 1.00 0.18
N PHE A 63 -5.91 1.84 -0.67
CA PHE A 63 -5.00 1.38 -1.70
C PHE A 63 -3.61 1.08 -1.11
N THR A 64 -3.08 -0.09 -1.42
CA THR A 64 -1.72 -0.51 -1.08
C THR A 64 -1.02 -1.11 -2.30
N PHE A 65 0.30 -0.97 -2.39
CA PHE A 65 1.08 -1.68 -3.41
C PHE A 65 1.30 -3.15 -3.08
N TYR A 66 1.32 -3.51 -1.80
CA TYR A 66 1.57 -4.90 -1.41
C TYR A 66 0.57 -5.39 -0.38
N ASP A 67 0.62 -4.87 0.86
CA ASP A 67 -0.27 -5.25 1.93
C ASP A 67 -0.46 -4.10 2.94
N HIS A 68 -1.66 -4.02 3.53
CA HIS A 68 -2.05 -2.95 4.44
C HIS A 68 -1.25 -2.93 5.74
N ILE A 69 -0.81 -4.10 6.22
CA ILE A 69 -0.01 -4.19 7.44
C ILE A 69 1.40 -3.68 7.18
N LEU A 70 1.96 -3.93 5.99
CA LEU A 70 3.23 -3.32 5.60
C LEU A 70 3.12 -1.79 5.51
N ASP A 71 2.04 -1.27 4.91
CA ASP A 71 1.80 0.18 4.86
C ASP A 71 1.74 0.78 6.27
N LEU A 72 1.09 0.07 7.22
CA LEU A 72 1.02 0.52 8.61
C LEU A 72 2.38 0.44 9.31
N GLN A 73 3.19 -0.59 9.04
CA GLN A 73 4.58 -0.66 9.54
C GLN A 73 5.39 0.55 9.07
N VAL A 74 5.28 0.91 7.79
CA VAL A 74 5.95 2.10 7.24
C VAL A 74 5.39 3.38 7.87
N ALA A 75 4.08 3.51 7.97
CA ALA A 75 3.43 4.70 8.54
C ALA A 75 3.73 4.93 10.02
N THR A 76 4.06 3.88 10.76
CA THR A 76 4.45 3.94 12.17
C THR A 76 5.96 3.93 12.38
N GLY A 77 6.75 3.77 11.31
CA GLY A 77 8.20 3.64 11.39
C GLY A 77 8.68 2.30 11.93
N ALA A 78 7.78 1.31 12.06
CA ALA A 78 8.07 0.01 12.65
C ALA A 78 8.58 -1.01 11.62
N ILE A 79 9.46 -0.60 10.72
CA ILE A 79 10.10 -1.51 9.76
C ILE A 79 11.25 -2.28 10.42
N PRO A 80 11.54 -3.53 9.99
CA PRO A 80 12.59 -4.34 10.60
C PRO A 80 13.97 -3.70 10.48
N ALA A 81 14.65 -3.51 11.62
CA ALA A 81 15.95 -2.86 11.69
C ALA A 81 17.04 -3.55 10.86
N ARG A 82 16.91 -4.86 10.61
CA ARG A 82 17.86 -5.66 9.81
C ARG A 82 18.02 -5.17 8.36
N PHE A 83 17.03 -4.48 7.80
CA PHE A 83 17.14 -3.88 6.46
C PHE A 83 17.96 -2.58 6.44
N GLY A 84 18.15 -1.91 7.57
CA GLY A 84 18.91 -0.65 7.66
C GLY A 84 18.28 0.52 6.92
N PHE A 85 16.97 0.48 6.61
CA PHE A 85 16.27 1.52 5.88
C PHE A 85 15.76 2.64 6.82
N ASP A 86 15.71 3.87 6.30
CA ASP A 86 15.06 4.98 6.98
C ASP A 86 13.55 4.99 6.67
N SER A 87 12.73 4.71 7.66
CA SER A 87 11.27 4.68 7.51
C SER A 87 10.66 6.04 7.11
N GLN A 88 11.40 7.14 7.33
CA GLN A 88 10.92 8.48 6.97
C GLN A 88 11.16 8.82 5.49
N ASN A 89 12.11 8.13 4.84
CA ASN A 89 12.53 8.36 3.45
C ASN A 89 12.58 7.05 2.66
N LEU A 90 11.64 6.16 2.91
CA LEU A 90 11.59 4.85 2.26
C LEU A 90 11.25 5.00 0.77
N THR A 91 12.11 4.47 -0.10
CA THR A 91 11.83 4.41 -1.55
C THR A 91 10.86 3.27 -1.88
N LEU A 92 10.23 3.31 -3.05
CA LEU A 92 9.36 2.23 -3.51
C LEU A 92 10.11 0.90 -3.70
N ASP A 93 11.34 0.94 -4.18
CA ASP A 93 12.21 -0.25 -4.26
C ASP A 93 12.46 -0.84 -2.86
N GLN A 94 12.77 -0.02 -1.87
CA GLN A 94 12.97 -0.47 -0.49
C GLN A 94 11.68 -1.06 0.13
N TYR A 95 10.53 -0.41 -0.15
CA TYR A 95 9.23 -0.95 0.25
C TYR A 95 9.00 -2.38 -0.29
N PHE A 96 9.29 -2.61 -1.57
CA PHE A 96 9.20 -3.96 -2.14
C PHE A 96 10.27 -4.92 -1.63
N GLN A 97 11.45 -4.42 -1.25
CA GLN A 97 12.48 -5.27 -0.62
C GLN A 97 12.04 -5.78 0.76
N LEU A 98 11.29 -4.99 1.54
CA LEU A 98 10.70 -5.49 2.78
C LEU A 98 9.81 -6.72 2.52
N ALA A 99 8.99 -6.65 1.46
CA ALA A 99 8.03 -7.69 1.12
C ALA A 99 8.64 -8.92 0.41
N ARG A 100 9.75 -8.76 -0.32
CA ARG A 100 10.29 -9.78 -1.22
C ARG A 100 11.71 -10.22 -0.85
N GLY A 101 12.34 -9.51 0.08
CA GLY A 101 13.76 -9.67 0.37
C GLY A 101 14.65 -9.03 -0.70
N ASN A 102 15.94 -9.09 -0.45
CA ASN A 102 17.01 -8.72 -1.37
C ASN A 102 18.19 -9.69 -1.25
N LYS A 103 19.33 -9.38 -1.88
CA LYS A 103 20.52 -10.25 -1.85
C LYS A 103 21.10 -10.47 -0.45
N ASP A 104 20.86 -9.54 0.49
CA ASP A 104 21.47 -9.52 1.82
C ASP A 104 20.47 -9.90 2.92
N GLN A 105 19.15 -9.74 2.67
CA GLN A 105 18.09 -9.93 3.64
C GLN A 105 16.93 -10.73 3.04
N PHE A 106 16.44 -11.71 3.75
CA PHE A 106 15.21 -12.40 3.40
C PHE A 106 13.98 -11.52 3.65
N ALA A 107 12.90 -11.82 2.95
CA ALA A 107 11.61 -11.11 3.09
C ALA A 107 11.10 -11.14 4.53
N ILE A 108 10.26 -10.16 4.89
CA ILE A 108 9.42 -10.24 6.09
C ILE A 108 8.53 -11.48 5.97
N GLU A 109 8.33 -12.21 7.08
CA GLU A 109 7.47 -13.38 7.12
C GLU A 109 6.04 -13.02 6.70
N MET A 110 5.40 -13.93 5.94
CA MET A 110 4.02 -13.76 5.51
C MET A 110 3.14 -14.83 6.14
N THR A 111 1.98 -14.42 6.67
CA THR A 111 0.99 -15.35 7.22
C THR A 111 -0.43 -14.96 6.81
N LYS A 112 -1.38 -15.86 7.00
CA LYS A 112 -2.79 -15.59 6.77
C LYS A 112 -3.37 -14.71 7.87
N TRP A 113 -4.30 -13.83 7.48
CA TRP A 113 -5.17 -13.13 8.42
C TRP A 113 -6.31 -14.07 8.81
N PHE A 114 -6.20 -14.69 9.97
CA PHE A 114 -7.12 -15.73 10.48
C PHE A 114 -7.36 -16.82 9.42
N ASP A 115 -8.59 -17.28 9.25
CA ASP A 115 -9.00 -18.30 8.26
C ASP A 115 -9.37 -17.72 6.89
N THR A 116 -8.85 -16.54 6.53
CA THR A 116 -9.11 -15.90 5.25
C THR A 116 -8.02 -16.23 4.22
N ASN A 117 -8.26 -15.89 2.96
CA ASN A 117 -7.24 -15.92 1.92
C ASN A 117 -6.35 -14.66 1.88
N TYR A 118 -6.61 -13.69 2.76
CA TYR A 118 -5.75 -12.52 2.89
C TYR A 118 -4.48 -12.88 3.67
N HIS A 119 -3.34 -12.59 3.06
CA HIS A 119 -2.02 -12.74 3.68
C HIS A 119 -1.44 -11.36 3.96
N TYR A 120 -0.71 -11.24 5.06
CA TYR A 120 -0.03 -10.01 5.45
C TYR A 120 1.40 -10.28 5.92
N LEU A 121 2.24 -9.25 5.87
CA LEU A 121 3.62 -9.30 6.35
C LEU A 121 3.66 -9.06 7.85
N VAL A 122 4.20 -10.03 8.58
CA VAL A 122 4.21 -10.04 10.05
C VAL A 122 5.18 -8.99 10.57
N PRO A 123 4.74 -8.00 11.40
CA PRO A 123 5.65 -7.03 11.98
C PRO A 123 6.71 -7.68 12.87
N GLU A 124 7.98 -7.27 12.69
CA GLU A 124 9.10 -7.71 13.51
C GLU A 124 9.38 -6.67 14.62
N PHE A 125 8.90 -6.93 15.82
CA PHE A 125 9.13 -6.04 16.96
C PHE A 125 10.24 -6.56 17.87
N HIS A 126 11.09 -5.64 18.33
CA HIS A 126 12.14 -5.90 19.29
C HIS A 126 11.96 -4.97 20.50
N LYS A 127 12.63 -5.30 21.63
CA LYS A 127 12.57 -4.49 22.85
C LYS A 127 12.88 -3.01 22.63
N ASN A 128 13.72 -2.70 21.63
CA ASN A 128 14.18 -1.34 21.32
C ASN A 128 13.51 -0.75 20.06
N THR A 129 12.42 -1.35 19.56
CA THR A 129 11.68 -0.79 18.42
C THR A 129 11.19 0.62 18.76
N GLN A 130 11.53 1.58 17.90
CA GLN A 130 11.09 2.97 18.02
C GLN A 130 10.00 3.23 16.99
N PHE A 131 8.90 3.81 17.44
CA PHE A 131 7.81 4.22 16.56
C PHE A 131 7.99 5.70 16.17
N LYS A 132 7.91 5.99 14.88
CA LYS A 132 8.00 7.35 14.34
C LYS A 132 7.00 7.52 13.21
N ALA A 133 6.00 8.37 13.41
CA ALA A 133 4.92 8.56 12.45
C ALA A 133 5.42 9.05 11.08
N ASN A 134 4.98 8.37 10.02
CA ASN A 134 5.12 8.77 8.63
C ASN A 134 3.80 8.51 7.89
N PRO A 135 2.77 9.36 8.06
CA PRO A 135 1.46 9.16 7.46
C PRO A 135 1.39 9.60 5.98
N ALA A 136 2.52 9.91 5.34
CA ALA A 136 2.57 10.51 4.00
C ALA A 136 1.75 9.74 2.98
N HIS A 137 1.80 8.40 3.00
CA HIS A 137 1.03 7.53 2.10
C HIS A 137 -0.47 7.82 2.18
N TYR A 138 -1.05 7.83 3.38
CA TYR A 138 -2.48 8.10 3.59
C TYR A 138 -2.85 9.55 3.29
N VAL A 139 -2.05 10.49 3.75
CA VAL A 139 -2.28 11.94 3.53
C VAL A 139 -2.27 12.27 2.04
N ASN A 140 -1.36 11.68 1.26
CA ASN A 140 -1.30 11.91 -0.18
C ASN A 140 -2.53 11.34 -0.90
N GLN A 141 -3.01 10.15 -0.54
CA GLN A 141 -4.25 9.60 -1.11
C GLN A 141 -5.47 10.49 -0.79
N ILE A 142 -5.57 11.03 0.44
CA ILE A 142 -6.63 11.97 0.80
C ILE A 142 -6.55 13.25 -0.05
N ARG A 143 -5.35 13.79 -0.27
CA ARG A 143 -5.15 14.97 -1.12
C ARG A 143 -5.53 14.70 -2.58
N GLU A 144 -5.11 13.54 -3.12
CA GLU A 144 -5.50 13.11 -4.46
C GLU A 144 -7.03 13.00 -4.59
N ALA A 145 -7.71 12.36 -3.64
CA ALA A 145 -9.15 12.20 -3.67
C ALA A 145 -9.87 13.56 -3.60
N LYS A 146 -9.44 14.46 -2.69
CA LYS A 146 -10.02 15.81 -2.57
C LYS A 146 -9.83 16.67 -3.82
N ALA A 147 -8.80 16.44 -4.62
CA ALA A 147 -8.57 17.17 -5.85
C ALA A 147 -9.54 16.77 -6.99
N LEU A 148 -10.31 15.70 -6.80
CA LEU A 148 -11.30 15.22 -7.77
C LEU A 148 -12.71 15.77 -7.51
N GLY A 149 -12.95 16.46 -6.41
CA GLY A 149 -14.24 17.03 -5.98
C GLY A 149 -14.77 16.32 -4.76
#